data_1d012b844f11df05777c8fe2858d660a
#
_entry.id   1d012b844f11df05777c8fe2858d660a
#
_cell.length_a   1.000
_cell.length_b   1.000
_cell.length_c   1.000
_cell.angle_alpha   90.00
_cell.angle_beta   90.00
_cell.angle_gamma   90.00
#
_symmetry.space_group_name_H-M   'P 1'
#
loop_
_entity.id
_entity.type
_entity.pdbx_description
1 polymer ?
#
loop_
_entity_poly.entity_id
_entity_poly.type
_entity_poly.pdbx_seq_one_letter_code
_entity_poly.pdbx_strand_id
1 'polypeptide(L)'
;MNAIETITNIVSNNTGIFGIFANPGFGTTTLLMQIGSEMRKVKSGTTIVFSLELGKEQWLKRMQLLGLSTNHIIINDEPKPSSEMIGQTIKATPSVNLLIIDYLELLETETCRALKDISEKFSIPIVVGGTLPRDSGDYHPENRPSLFVVTPYRKPERTMNISDFDFVVLLHRKHDCYRSIGVARRYNIDNKSEFIIEINRFGDNGSLFAEWDEKVRLFV
;
A
#
# COMPACT_ATOMS: atom_id res chain seq x y z
N MET A 1 19.80 -2.44 -4.43
CA MET A 1 18.33 -2.49 -4.58
C MET A 1 17.77 -1.60 -3.50
N ASN A 2 16.95 -0.63 -3.86
CA ASN A 2 16.31 0.24 -2.89
C ASN A 2 15.07 -0.45 -2.26
N ALA A 3 14.48 0.16 -1.22
CA ALA A 3 13.36 -0.43 -0.49
C ALA A 3 12.15 -0.71 -1.40
N ILE A 4 11.84 0.21 -2.31
CA ILE A 4 10.68 0.08 -3.23
C ILE A 4 10.90 -1.06 -4.22
N GLU A 5 12.11 -1.16 -4.79
CA GLU A 5 12.48 -2.25 -5.68
C GLU A 5 12.40 -3.60 -4.97
N THR A 6 12.87 -3.68 -3.72
CA THR A 6 12.80 -4.90 -2.91
C THR A 6 11.35 -5.35 -2.69
N ILE A 7 10.48 -4.43 -2.24
CA ILE A 7 9.05 -4.72 -2.05
C ILE A 7 8.40 -5.13 -3.37
N THR A 8 8.67 -4.39 -4.45
CA THR A 8 8.11 -4.69 -5.78
C THR A 8 8.54 -6.07 -6.28
N ASN A 9 9.80 -6.45 -6.06
CA ASN A 9 10.29 -7.79 -6.42
C ASN A 9 9.59 -8.89 -5.61
N ILE A 10 9.37 -8.71 -4.31
CA ILE A 10 8.61 -9.67 -3.50
C ILE A 10 7.19 -9.81 -4.06
N VAL A 11 6.52 -8.71 -4.35
CA VAL A 11 5.17 -8.69 -4.93
C VAL A 11 5.14 -9.37 -6.29
N SER A 12 6.07 -9.05 -7.19
CA SER A 12 6.06 -9.53 -8.59
C SER A 12 6.30 -11.03 -8.73
N ASN A 13 7.04 -11.62 -7.79
CA ASN A 13 7.42 -13.04 -7.81
C ASN A 13 6.44 -13.94 -7.07
N ASN A 14 5.43 -13.39 -6.41
CA ASN A 14 4.52 -14.15 -5.58
C ASN A 14 3.06 -13.82 -5.90
N THR A 15 2.17 -14.72 -5.51
CA THR A 15 0.71 -14.55 -5.55
C THR A 15 0.22 -14.46 -4.12
N GLY A 16 -0.83 -13.68 -3.88
CA GLY A 16 -1.39 -13.51 -2.53
C GLY A 16 -1.77 -12.07 -2.24
N ILE A 17 -1.98 -11.78 -0.95
CA ILE A 17 -2.42 -10.48 -0.47
C ILE A 17 -1.28 -9.78 0.26
N PHE A 18 -0.95 -8.59 -0.22
CA PHE A 18 0.14 -7.75 0.27
C PHE A 18 -0.43 -6.48 0.90
N GLY A 19 -0.31 -6.33 2.22
CA GLY A 19 -0.79 -5.18 2.96
C GLY A 19 0.27 -4.10 3.12
N ILE A 20 -0.09 -2.84 2.87
CA ILE A 20 0.74 -1.66 3.14
C ILE A 20 -0.05 -0.73 4.03
N PHE A 21 0.37 -0.57 5.27
CA PHE A 21 -0.34 0.21 6.26
C PHE A 21 0.54 1.33 6.83
N ALA A 22 -0.04 2.51 6.98
CA ALA A 22 0.63 3.67 7.55
C ALA A 22 -0.34 4.56 8.30
N ASN A 23 0.20 5.47 9.08
CA ASN A 23 -0.60 6.57 9.61
C ASN A 23 -1.06 7.50 8.48
N PRO A 24 -2.23 8.13 8.61
CA PRO A 24 -2.73 9.08 7.61
C PRO A 24 -1.68 10.14 7.27
N GLY A 25 -1.47 10.36 5.97
CA GLY A 25 -0.51 11.34 5.48
C GLY A 25 0.95 10.86 5.39
N PHE A 26 1.27 9.62 5.79
CA PHE A 26 2.63 9.09 5.72
C PHE A 26 3.05 8.59 4.34
N GLY A 27 2.14 8.59 3.37
CA GLY A 27 2.49 8.32 1.97
C GLY A 27 2.12 6.93 1.46
N THR A 28 1.12 6.25 2.06
CA THR A 28 0.62 4.95 1.57
C THR A 28 0.29 4.99 0.09
N THR A 29 -0.58 5.92 -0.34
CA THR A 29 -0.94 6.10 -1.77
C THR A 29 0.29 6.35 -2.64
N THR A 30 1.26 7.15 -2.17
CA THR A 30 2.50 7.39 -2.93
C THR A 30 3.31 6.11 -3.11
N LEU A 31 3.42 5.29 -2.06
CA LEU A 31 4.11 4.01 -2.12
C LEU A 31 3.40 3.06 -3.09
N LEU A 32 2.06 2.99 -3.06
CA LEU A 32 1.28 2.22 -4.03
C LEU A 32 1.53 2.67 -5.46
N MET A 33 1.58 3.99 -5.72
CA MET A 33 1.91 4.56 -7.02
C MET A 33 3.32 4.16 -7.48
N GLN A 34 4.31 4.20 -6.57
CA GLN A 34 5.69 3.79 -6.86
C GLN A 34 5.77 2.30 -7.17
N ILE A 35 5.14 1.43 -6.38
CA ILE A 35 5.07 -0.02 -6.65
C ILE A 35 4.42 -0.29 -7.99
N GLY A 36 3.29 0.33 -8.30
CA GLY A 36 2.61 0.19 -9.58
C GLY A 36 3.49 0.61 -10.75
N SER A 37 4.23 1.71 -10.61
CA SER A 37 5.18 2.19 -11.64
C SER A 37 6.38 1.26 -11.79
N GLU A 38 6.97 0.78 -10.70
CA GLU A 38 8.12 -0.12 -10.69
C GLU A 38 7.78 -1.52 -11.21
N MET A 39 6.51 -1.98 -11.03
CA MET A 39 6.08 -3.31 -11.48
C MET A 39 6.41 -3.55 -12.97
N ARG A 40 6.29 -2.53 -13.81
CA ARG A 40 6.62 -2.64 -15.24
C ARG A 40 8.08 -3.03 -15.52
N LYS A 41 8.99 -2.64 -14.64
CA LYS A 41 10.43 -2.92 -14.81
C LYS A 41 10.77 -4.37 -14.51
N VAL A 42 9.98 -5.01 -13.63
CA VAL A 42 10.24 -6.37 -13.14
C VAL A 42 9.34 -7.42 -13.80
N LYS A 43 8.13 -7.04 -14.21
CA LYS A 43 7.17 -7.96 -14.83
C LYS A 43 6.36 -7.25 -15.91
N SER A 44 6.38 -7.77 -17.14
CA SER A 44 5.54 -7.25 -18.21
C SER A 44 4.05 -7.47 -17.90
N GLY A 45 3.20 -6.55 -18.34
CA GLY A 45 1.75 -6.64 -18.13
C GLY A 45 1.14 -5.32 -17.69
N THR A 46 -0.12 -5.39 -17.29
CA THR A 46 -0.94 -4.25 -16.89
C THR A 46 -1.20 -4.28 -15.39
N THR A 47 -0.97 -3.16 -14.72
CA THR A 47 -1.39 -2.95 -13.34
C THR A 47 -2.78 -2.34 -13.32
N ILE A 48 -3.72 -2.98 -12.61
CA ILE A 48 -5.05 -2.42 -12.35
C ILE A 48 -5.05 -1.77 -10.98
N VAL A 49 -5.60 -0.57 -10.88
CA VAL A 49 -5.78 0.16 -9.62
C VAL A 49 -7.26 0.44 -9.41
N PHE A 50 -7.81 0.00 -8.28
CA PHE A 50 -9.05 0.51 -7.75
C PHE A 50 -8.73 1.61 -6.75
N SER A 51 -8.95 2.85 -7.17
CA SER A 51 -8.67 4.04 -6.37
C SER A 51 -9.95 4.55 -5.72
N LEU A 52 -10.16 4.19 -4.46
CA LEU A 52 -11.42 4.45 -3.75
C LEU A 52 -11.43 5.79 -3.02
N GLU A 53 -10.25 6.38 -2.78
CA GLU A 53 -10.11 7.68 -2.13
C GLU A 53 -9.93 8.82 -3.15
N LEU A 54 -9.14 8.59 -4.19
CA LEU A 54 -8.84 9.58 -5.22
C LEU A 54 -9.52 9.23 -6.53
N GLY A 55 -10.15 10.21 -7.18
CA GLY A 55 -10.64 10.02 -8.54
C GLY A 55 -9.51 9.70 -9.53
N LYS A 56 -9.83 8.97 -10.60
CA LYS A 56 -8.90 8.52 -11.63
C LYS A 56 -7.99 9.64 -12.17
N GLU A 57 -8.56 10.79 -12.49
CA GLU A 57 -7.80 11.93 -13.02
C GLU A 57 -6.80 12.48 -12.00
N GLN A 58 -7.20 12.55 -10.73
CA GLN A 58 -6.33 13.01 -9.64
C GLN A 58 -5.18 12.04 -9.41
N TRP A 59 -5.44 10.75 -9.46
CA TRP A 59 -4.45 9.69 -9.32
C TRP A 59 -3.40 9.76 -10.44
N LEU A 60 -3.85 9.84 -11.71
CA LEU A 60 -2.98 9.97 -12.89
C LEU A 60 -2.15 11.26 -12.84
N LYS A 61 -2.79 12.40 -12.55
CA LYS A 61 -2.11 13.69 -12.43
C LYS A 61 -1.03 13.64 -11.35
N ARG A 62 -1.31 13.00 -10.22
CA ARG A 62 -0.34 12.85 -9.14
C ARG A 62 0.85 11.99 -9.56
N MET A 63 0.63 10.86 -10.24
CA MET A 63 1.72 10.05 -10.79
C MET A 63 2.59 10.83 -11.78
N GLN A 64 1.99 11.59 -12.68
CA GLN A 64 2.71 12.44 -13.64
C GLN A 64 3.57 13.49 -12.94
N LEU A 65 3.02 14.18 -11.93
CA LEU A 65 3.77 15.16 -11.13
C LEU A 65 4.96 14.54 -10.38
N LEU A 66 4.84 13.26 -10.01
CA LEU A 66 5.88 12.47 -9.36
C LEU A 66 6.88 11.86 -10.36
N GLY A 67 6.70 12.06 -11.67
CA GLY A 67 7.55 11.47 -12.71
C GLY A 67 7.40 9.94 -12.84
N LEU A 68 6.30 9.37 -12.34
CA LEU A 68 6.03 7.94 -12.38
C LEU A 68 5.38 7.51 -13.71
N SER A 69 5.73 6.32 -14.19
CA SER A 69 5.17 5.77 -15.43
C SER A 69 3.70 5.39 -15.25
N THR A 70 2.85 5.81 -16.22
CA THR A 70 1.41 5.51 -16.22
C THR A 70 0.98 4.62 -17.40
N ASN A 71 1.84 4.36 -18.37
CA ASN A 71 1.49 3.72 -19.64
C ASN A 71 0.95 2.29 -19.55
N HIS A 72 1.11 1.64 -18.40
CA HIS A 72 0.69 0.26 -18.16
C HIS A 72 -0.30 0.17 -16.98
N ILE A 73 -0.88 1.30 -16.58
CA ILE A 73 -1.77 1.39 -15.43
C ILE A 73 -3.18 1.72 -15.89
N ILE A 74 -4.13 0.88 -15.49
CA ILE A 74 -5.57 1.12 -15.66
C ILE A 74 -6.14 1.46 -14.30
N ILE A 75 -6.82 2.60 -14.21
CA ILE A 75 -7.43 3.07 -12.96
C ILE A 75 -8.95 3.00 -13.09
N ASN A 76 -9.55 2.37 -12.10
CA ASN A 76 -10.97 2.35 -11.85
C ASN A 76 -11.23 3.10 -10.53
N ASP A 77 -12.10 4.08 -10.55
CA ASP A 77 -12.47 4.91 -9.39
C ASP A 77 -13.94 4.72 -8.96
N GLU A 78 -14.49 3.54 -9.29
CA GLU A 78 -15.79 3.12 -8.76
C GLU A 78 -15.69 3.08 -7.22
N PRO A 79 -16.54 3.84 -6.50
CA PRO A 79 -16.36 4.01 -5.05
C PRO A 79 -16.68 2.75 -4.23
N LYS A 80 -17.44 1.81 -4.81
CA LYS A 80 -17.84 0.54 -4.17
C LYS A 80 -17.76 -0.63 -5.12
N PRO A 81 -16.54 -1.01 -5.56
CA PRO A 81 -16.40 -2.11 -6.49
C PRO A 81 -16.79 -3.43 -5.79
N SER A 82 -17.65 -4.20 -6.42
CA SER A 82 -17.93 -5.56 -5.98
C SER A 82 -16.81 -6.52 -6.39
N SER A 83 -16.72 -7.67 -5.73
CA SER A 83 -15.80 -8.74 -6.12
C SER A 83 -16.00 -9.20 -7.55
N GLU A 84 -17.28 -9.21 -8.02
CA GLU A 84 -17.62 -9.53 -9.40
C GLU A 84 -17.06 -8.50 -10.38
N MET A 85 -17.24 -7.20 -10.11
CA MET A 85 -16.70 -6.10 -10.92
C MET A 85 -15.18 -6.19 -11.01
N ILE A 86 -14.49 -6.42 -9.88
CA ILE A 86 -13.03 -6.62 -9.86
C ILE A 86 -12.65 -7.79 -10.78
N GLY A 87 -13.33 -8.93 -10.63
CA GLY A 87 -13.07 -10.10 -11.45
C GLY A 87 -13.34 -9.89 -12.94
N GLN A 88 -14.39 -9.15 -13.29
CA GLN A 88 -14.70 -8.79 -14.69
C GLN A 88 -13.63 -7.84 -15.27
N THR A 89 -13.19 -6.84 -14.50
CA THR A 89 -12.12 -5.92 -14.90
C THR A 89 -10.82 -6.66 -15.19
N ILE A 90 -10.44 -7.62 -14.33
CA ILE A 90 -9.25 -8.45 -14.53
C ILE A 90 -9.40 -9.28 -15.82
N LYS A 91 -10.55 -9.93 -16.05
CA LYS A 91 -10.79 -10.75 -17.25
C LYS A 91 -10.76 -9.94 -18.54
N ALA A 92 -11.25 -8.70 -18.50
CA ALA A 92 -11.28 -7.80 -19.66
C ALA A 92 -9.91 -7.17 -19.99
N THR A 93 -8.96 -7.25 -19.05
CA THR A 93 -7.64 -6.63 -19.18
C THR A 93 -6.60 -7.67 -19.58
N PRO A 94 -5.91 -7.50 -20.72
CA PRO A 94 -4.83 -8.43 -21.12
C PRO A 94 -3.65 -8.40 -20.15
N SER A 95 -3.15 -9.58 -19.81
CA SER A 95 -1.86 -9.75 -19.08
C SER A 95 -1.76 -8.91 -17.80
N VAL A 96 -2.75 -9.03 -16.91
CA VAL A 96 -2.70 -8.35 -15.59
C VAL A 96 -1.53 -8.92 -14.79
N ASN A 97 -0.66 -8.04 -14.29
CA ASN A 97 0.50 -8.40 -13.47
C ASN A 97 0.36 -7.99 -12.01
N LEU A 98 -0.55 -7.07 -11.70
CA LEU A 98 -0.79 -6.55 -10.35
C LEU A 98 -2.19 -5.95 -10.24
N LEU A 99 -2.85 -6.16 -9.10
CA LEU A 99 -4.02 -5.42 -8.67
C LEU A 99 -3.66 -4.57 -7.45
N ILE A 100 -4.00 -3.28 -7.46
CA ILE A 100 -3.83 -2.36 -6.32
C ILE A 100 -5.21 -1.91 -5.84
N ILE A 101 -5.43 -1.88 -4.53
CA ILE A 101 -6.62 -1.32 -3.87
C ILE A 101 -6.18 -0.18 -2.93
N ASP A 102 -6.66 1.03 -3.18
CA ASP A 102 -6.32 2.24 -2.43
C ASP A 102 -7.60 2.98 -2.00
N TYR A 103 -8.22 2.77 -0.84
CA TYR A 103 -7.83 2.10 0.40
C TYR A 103 -8.74 0.91 0.75
N LEU A 104 -8.18 -0.06 1.48
CA LEU A 104 -8.90 -1.27 1.93
C LEU A 104 -10.15 -0.96 2.76
N GLU A 105 -10.09 0.04 3.65
CA GLU A 105 -11.17 0.42 4.55
C GLU A 105 -12.41 0.96 3.83
N LEU A 106 -12.29 1.30 2.56
CA LEU A 106 -13.39 1.78 1.72
C LEU A 106 -14.08 0.65 0.96
N LEU A 107 -13.50 -0.55 0.93
CA LEU A 107 -14.17 -1.73 0.39
C LEU A 107 -15.27 -2.25 1.33
N GLU A 108 -16.28 -2.86 0.73
CA GLU A 108 -17.27 -3.61 1.50
C GLU A 108 -16.67 -4.94 2.00
N THR A 109 -17.14 -5.40 3.16
CA THR A 109 -16.61 -6.58 3.86
C THR A 109 -16.59 -7.83 2.97
N GLU A 110 -17.66 -8.04 2.18
CA GLU A 110 -17.76 -9.18 1.28
C GLU A 110 -16.69 -9.14 0.18
N THR A 111 -16.45 -7.95 -0.36
CA THR A 111 -15.38 -7.76 -1.36
C THR A 111 -13.99 -7.99 -0.75
N CYS A 112 -13.76 -7.48 0.47
CA CYS A 112 -12.49 -7.74 1.17
C CYS A 112 -12.22 -9.25 1.34
N ARG A 113 -13.21 -10.01 1.76
CA ARG A 113 -13.09 -11.47 1.95
C ARG A 113 -12.82 -12.23 0.64
N ALA A 114 -13.35 -11.72 -0.46
CA ALA A 114 -13.17 -12.32 -1.78
C ALA A 114 -11.79 -12.04 -2.42
N LEU A 115 -10.99 -11.10 -1.89
CA LEU A 115 -9.71 -10.72 -2.51
C LEU A 115 -8.75 -11.91 -2.61
N LYS A 116 -8.72 -12.77 -1.60
CA LYS A 116 -7.85 -13.95 -1.61
C LYS A 116 -8.23 -14.92 -2.74
N ASP A 117 -9.51 -15.22 -2.86
CA ASP A 117 -10.02 -16.09 -3.95
C ASP A 117 -9.74 -15.47 -5.32
N ILE A 118 -9.84 -14.14 -5.44
CA ILE A 118 -9.50 -13.41 -6.67
C ILE A 118 -8.02 -13.57 -6.99
N SER A 119 -7.14 -13.35 -6.01
CA SER A 119 -5.68 -13.52 -6.18
C SER A 119 -5.33 -14.93 -6.65
N GLU A 120 -5.86 -15.95 -6.00
CA GLU A 120 -5.64 -17.34 -6.33
C GLU A 120 -6.19 -17.69 -7.72
N LYS A 121 -7.44 -17.32 -8.00
CA LYS A 121 -8.13 -17.61 -9.28
C LYS A 121 -7.42 -17.02 -10.50
N PHE A 122 -6.90 -15.82 -10.38
CA PHE A 122 -6.23 -15.13 -11.48
C PHE A 122 -4.71 -15.26 -11.44
N SER A 123 -4.16 -15.87 -10.39
CA SER A 123 -2.72 -16.01 -10.14
C SER A 123 -1.97 -14.67 -10.23
N ILE A 124 -2.54 -13.63 -9.61
CA ILE A 124 -1.97 -12.29 -9.57
C ILE A 124 -1.79 -11.81 -8.12
N PRO A 125 -0.74 -11.04 -7.82
CA PRO A 125 -0.63 -10.36 -6.54
C PRO A 125 -1.69 -9.26 -6.41
N ILE A 126 -2.19 -9.08 -5.18
CA ILE A 126 -3.07 -7.98 -4.83
C ILE A 126 -2.40 -7.17 -3.72
N VAL A 127 -2.07 -5.91 -4.00
CA VAL A 127 -1.53 -4.99 -3.00
C VAL A 127 -2.66 -4.10 -2.51
N VAL A 128 -2.88 -4.07 -1.20
CA VAL A 128 -3.88 -3.23 -0.57
C VAL A 128 -3.22 -2.19 0.32
N GLY A 129 -3.61 -0.94 0.16
CA GLY A 129 -3.25 0.15 1.06
C GLY A 129 -4.27 0.31 2.16
N GLY A 130 -3.83 0.71 3.34
CA GLY A 130 -4.72 0.95 4.46
C GLY A 130 -4.11 1.90 5.48
N THR A 131 -4.94 2.29 6.45
CA THR A 131 -4.57 3.19 7.52
C THR A 131 -4.36 2.42 8.81
N LEU A 132 -3.27 2.71 9.51
CA LEU A 132 -3.09 2.26 10.88
C LEU A 132 -4.12 2.92 11.78
N PRO A 133 -4.82 2.16 12.66
CA PRO A 133 -5.74 2.76 13.61
C PRO A 133 -4.97 3.74 14.52
N ARG A 134 -5.52 4.93 14.68
CA ARG A 134 -5.02 5.89 15.67
C ARG A 134 -5.47 5.39 17.03
N ASP A 135 -4.60 4.78 17.79
CA ASP A 135 -4.84 4.63 19.21
C ASP A 135 -4.66 5.99 19.88
N SER A 136 -5.71 6.40 20.58
CA SER A 136 -5.86 7.76 21.11
C SER A 136 -4.95 8.07 22.29
N GLY A 137 -3.99 7.23 22.66
CA GLY A 137 -3.15 7.39 23.82
C GLY A 137 -1.64 7.39 23.61
N ASP A 138 -1.14 6.69 22.61
CA ASP A 138 0.29 6.37 22.50
C ASP A 138 0.95 6.81 21.18
N TYR A 139 0.55 7.97 20.64
CA TYR A 139 1.19 8.52 19.45
C TYR A 139 2.54 9.15 19.80
N HIS A 140 3.41 8.36 20.45
CA HIS A 140 4.77 8.81 20.66
C HIS A 140 5.59 8.52 19.40
N PRO A 141 6.31 9.50 18.86
CA PRO A 141 7.09 9.34 17.61
C PRO A 141 8.14 8.22 17.67
N GLU A 142 8.52 7.82 18.86
CA GLU A 142 9.48 6.75 19.10
C GLU A 142 8.84 5.35 19.06
N ASN A 143 7.52 5.26 19.17
CA ASN A 143 6.83 3.99 19.12
C ASN A 143 6.71 3.53 17.68
N ARG A 144 7.46 2.48 17.35
CA ARG A 144 7.32 1.80 16.06
C ARG A 144 5.92 1.16 16.00
N PRO A 145 5.21 1.30 14.88
CA PRO A 145 3.96 0.59 14.71
C PRO A 145 4.21 -0.93 14.71
N SER A 146 3.25 -1.68 15.22
CA SER A 146 3.25 -3.14 15.15
C SER A 146 1.84 -3.65 14.83
N LEU A 147 1.73 -4.86 14.31
CA LEU A 147 0.43 -5.47 13.99
C LEU A 147 -0.45 -5.68 15.22
N PHE A 148 0.11 -5.81 16.41
CA PHE A 148 -0.66 -5.90 17.66
C PHE A 148 -1.47 -4.62 17.94
N VAL A 149 -1.04 -3.48 17.36
CA VAL A 149 -1.76 -2.19 17.44
C VAL A 149 -2.76 -2.03 16.29
N VAL A 150 -2.61 -2.82 15.23
CA VAL A 150 -3.41 -2.74 13.99
C VAL A 150 -4.70 -3.54 14.06
N THR A 151 -4.98 -4.26 15.17
CA THR A 151 -6.28 -4.89 15.33
C THR A 151 -7.37 -3.82 15.23
N PRO A 152 -8.30 -3.95 14.29
CA PRO A 152 -9.25 -2.87 13.98
C PRO A 152 -10.21 -2.65 15.14
N TYR A 153 -9.88 -1.68 15.98
CA TYR A 153 -10.69 -1.33 17.15
C TYR A 153 -12.08 -0.74 16.79
N ARG A 154 -12.31 -0.40 15.53
CA ARG A 154 -13.53 0.34 15.19
C ARG A 154 -14.60 -0.40 14.39
N LYS A 155 -14.30 -1.48 13.70
CA LYS A 155 -15.31 -2.36 13.05
C LYS A 155 -14.63 -3.69 12.68
N PRO A 156 -14.54 -4.67 13.58
CA PRO A 156 -13.99 -5.99 13.27
C PRO A 156 -14.74 -6.69 12.11
N GLU A 157 -15.92 -6.20 11.77
CA GLU A 157 -16.76 -6.74 10.71
C GLU A 157 -16.36 -6.31 9.30
N ARG A 158 -15.49 -5.29 9.15
CA ARG A 158 -15.19 -4.67 7.84
C ARG A 158 -13.76 -4.85 7.35
N THR A 159 -12.94 -5.62 8.02
CA THR A 159 -11.52 -5.77 7.68
C THR A 159 -11.15 -7.22 7.44
N MET A 160 -10.15 -7.41 6.60
CA MET A 160 -9.47 -8.70 6.45
C MET A 160 -8.79 -9.06 7.78
N ASN A 161 -8.75 -10.36 8.10
CA ASN A 161 -7.95 -10.83 9.21
C ASN A 161 -6.46 -10.72 8.86
N ILE A 162 -5.62 -10.53 9.88
CA ILE A 162 -4.16 -10.52 9.69
C ILE A 162 -3.68 -11.82 9.03
N SER A 163 -4.34 -12.95 9.32
CA SER A 163 -4.07 -14.25 8.72
C SER A 163 -4.30 -14.34 7.22
N ASP A 164 -5.07 -13.41 6.65
CA ASP A 164 -5.38 -13.39 5.20
C ASP A 164 -4.25 -12.77 4.38
N PHE A 165 -3.32 -12.07 5.04
CA PHE A 165 -2.16 -11.46 4.39
C PHE A 165 -0.99 -12.45 4.30
N ASP A 166 -0.33 -12.43 3.16
CA ASP A 166 0.90 -13.18 2.90
C ASP A 166 2.14 -12.32 3.15
N PHE A 167 1.98 -11.00 3.05
CA PHE A 167 3.02 -10.01 3.27
C PHE A 167 2.42 -8.72 3.84
N VAL A 168 3.03 -8.15 4.87
CA VAL A 168 2.60 -6.87 5.44
C VAL A 168 3.79 -5.97 5.72
N VAL A 169 3.68 -4.74 5.21
CA VAL A 169 4.62 -3.64 5.50
C VAL A 169 3.90 -2.55 6.28
N LEU A 170 4.49 -2.14 7.38
CA LEU A 170 4.10 -0.95 8.13
C LEU A 170 5.07 0.18 7.78
N LEU A 171 4.55 1.25 7.22
CA LEU A 171 5.34 2.43 6.90
C LEU A 171 5.41 3.37 8.11
N HIS A 172 6.62 3.57 8.61
CA HIS A 172 6.91 4.45 9.73
C HIS A 172 7.80 5.61 9.29
N ARG A 173 7.36 6.84 9.60
CA ARG A 173 8.08 8.08 9.30
C ARG A 173 8.23 8.90 10.56
N LYS A 174 9.33 8.71 11.25
CA LYS A 174 9.63 9.37 12.54
C LYS A 174 9.54 10.90 12.42
N HIS A 175 10.08 11.48 11.35
CA HIS A 175 10.01 12.92 11.09
C HIS A 175 8.57 13.46 11.09
N ASP A 176 7.63 12.76 10.45
CA ASP A 176 6.24 13.22 10.39
C ASP A 176 5.52 13.08 11.72
N CYS A 177 5.88 12.06 12.51
CA CYS A 177 5.40 11.97 13.89
C CYS A 177 5.80 13.19 14.71
N TYR A 178 7.06 13.60 14.67
CA TYR A 178 7.54 14.80 15.37
C TYR A 178 6.99 16.10 14.78
N ARG A 179 6.77 16.16 13.46
CA ARG A 179 6.15 17.31 12.80
C ARG A 179 4.73 17.53 13.27
N SER A 180 3.96 16.46 13.47
CA SER A 180 2.57 16.54 13.96
C SER A 180 2.46 17.15 15.36
N ILE A 181 3.48 17.01 16.20
CA ILE A 181 3.55 17.60 17.55
C ILE A 181 4.39 18.89 17.61
N GLY A 182 4.79 19.43 16.46
CA GLY A 182 5.46 20.73 16.35
C GLY A 182 6.93 20.78 16.78
N VAL A 183 7.57 19.66 17.04
CA VAL A 183 8.95 19.59 17.58
C VAL A 183 10.00 19.06 16.60
N ALA A 184 9.62 18.61 15.41
CA ALA A 184 10.54 18.01 14.43
C ALA A 184 11.80 18.85 14.17
N ARG A 185 11.65 20.18 14.06
CA ARG A 185 12.78 21.09 13.82
C ARG A 185 13.78 21.19 14.97
N ARG A 186 13.35 20.88 16.21
CA ARG A 186 14.21 20.98 17.40
C ARG A 186 15.16 19.80 17.54
N TYR A 187 14.79 18.64 16.99
CA TYR A 187 15.52 17.39 17.19
C TYR A 187 16.35 16.95 15.98
N ASN A 188 16.41 17.77 14.92
CA ASN A 188 17.19 17.45 13.68
C ASN A 188 16.98 16.00 13.22
N ILE A 189 15.71 15.58 13.19
CA ILE A 189 15.34 14.21 12.84
C ILE A 189 15.47 14.06 11.33
N ASP A 190 16.19 13.02 10.93
CA ASP A 190 16.37 12.68 9.52
C ASP A 190 15.02 12.35 8.84
N ASN A 191 14.99 12.51 7.53
CA ASN A 191 13.79 12.27 6.70
C ASN A 191 13.65 10.80 6.27
N LYS A 192 14.24 9.91 7.06
CA LYS A 192 14.29 8.49 6.80
C LYS A 192 12.94 7.83 7.07
N SER A 193 12.49 7.07 6.11
CA SER A 193 11.29 6.24 6.20
C SER A 193 11.70 4.80 6.44
N GLU A 194 11.04 4.14 7.38
CA GLU A 194 11.23 2.73 7.69
C GLU A 194 10.02 1.94 7.17
N PHE A 195 10.29 0.90 6.42
CA PHE A 195 9.32 -0.08 5.94
C PHE A 195 9.50 -1.35 6.77
N ILE A 196 8.67 -1.49 7.79
CA ILE A 196 8.72 -2.60 8.74
C ILE A 196 7.97 -3.78 8.15
N ILE A 197 8.68 -4.84 7.80
CA ILE A 197 8.10 -6.08 7.29
C ILE A 197 7.66 -6.91 8.49
N GLU A 198 6.38 -6.88 8.80
CA GLU A 198 5.77 -7.57 9.94
C GLU A 198 5.32 -9.00 9.62
N ILE A 199 4.85 -9.22 8.38
CA ILE A 199 4.52 -10.54 7.86
C ILE A 199 5.26 -10.72 6.55
N ASN A 200 5.95 -11.85 6.43
CA ASN A 200 6.59 -12.25 5.18
C ASN A 200 6.58 -13.77 5.05
N ARG A 201 5.60 -14.31 4.35
CA ARG A 201 5.53 -15.76 4.07
C ARG A 201 6.51 -16.20 2.99
N PHE A 202 7.22 -15.25 2.38
CA PHE A 202 8.16 -15.48 1.28
C PHE A 202 9.62 -15.32 1.69
N GLY A 203 9.90 -15.02 2.97
CA GLY A 203 11.24 -14.81 3.48
C GLY A 203 11.25 -14.28 4.92
N ASP A 204 12.31 -13.61 5.31
CA ASP A 204 12.50 -13.09 6.65
C ASP A 204 11.72 -11.77 6.85
N ASN A 205 11.29 -11.56 8.09
CA ASN A 205 10.82 -10.26 8.56
C ASN A 205 12.02 -9.34 8.82
N GLY A 206 11.77 -8.02 8.85
CA GLY A 206 12.83 -7.06 9.09
C GLY A 206 12.42 -5.64 8.73
N SER A 207 13.39 -4.80 8.44
CA SER A 207 13.15 -3.42 8.02
C SER A 207 13.96 -3.05 6.79
N LEU A 208 13.31 -2.33 5.89
CA LEU A 208 13.94 -1.64 4.78
C LEU A 208 13.87 -0.14 5.05
N PHE A 209 14.76 0.62 4.43
CA PHE A 209 14.82 2.06 4.64
C PHE A 209 14.90 2.78 3.29
N ALA A 210 14.23 3.94 3.22
CA ALA A 210 14.34 4.90 2.13
C ALA A 210 14.27 6.31 2.68
N GLU A 211 14.83 7.28 1.97
CA GLU A 211 14.63 8.68 2.28
C GLU A 211 13.31 9.16 1.67
N TRP A 212 12.64 10.08 2.37
CA TRP A 212 11.51 10.79 1.80
C TRP A 212 11.99 12.13 1.24
N ASP A 213 11.94 12.27 -0.07
CA ASP A 213 12.20 13.55 -0.72
C ASP A 213 10.96 14.44 -0.63
N GLU A 214 11.03 15.49 0.20
CA GLU A 214 9.91 16.43 0.39
C GLU A 214 9.59 17.27 -0.85
N LYS A 215 10.55 17.48 -1.74
CA LYS A 215 10.36 18.30 -2.94
C LYS A 215 9.56 17.56 -3.98
N VAL A 216 9.94 16.31 -4.24
CA VAL A 216 9.25 15.46 -5.20
C VAL A 216 8.21 14.54 -4.55
N ARG A 217 8.19 14.44 -3.23
CA ARG A 217 7.25 13.62 -2.44
C ARG A 217 7.28 12.14 -2.82
N LEU A 218 8.49 11.59 -2.93
CA LEU A 218 8.76 10.19 -3.23
C LEU A 218 9.66 9.57 -2.16
N PHE A 219 9.60 8.25 -2.04
CA PHE A 219 10.61 7.45 -1.34
C PHE A 219 11.76 7.16 -2.33
N VAL A 220 12.97 7.52 -1.96
CA VAL A 220 14.17 7.40 -2.77
C VAL A 220 15.26 6.57 -2.08
#